data_c74726e827d25e224174d5a819a92781
#
_entry.id   c74726e827d25e224174d5a819a92781
#
_cell.length_a   1.000
_cell.length_b   1.000
_cell.length_c   1.000
_cell.angle_alpha   90.00
_cell.angle_beta   90.00
_cell.angle_gamma   90.00
#
_symmetry.space_group_name_H-M   'P 1'
#
loop_
_entity.id
_entity.type
_entity.pdbx_description
1 polymer ?
#
loop_
_entity_poly.entity_id
_entity_poly.type
_entity_poly.pdbx_seq_one_letter_code
_entity_poly.pdbx_strand_id
1 'polypeptide(L)'
;MTKIEIKKIVEDLIDTFLEAGKISLELRSKGLKKEIKSDNTPVSNGDLEVNKIITNKIKKITPKIPIISEETPDNKSDNDLKNFWLIDPIDGTYDYINNLEEFTINAGLIIDRKPVAGLIYAPAKKRMF
;
A
#
# COMPACT_ATOMS: atom_id res chain seq x y z
N MET A 1 5.61 -6.18 -20.48
CA MET A 1 5.82 -4.81 -19.97
C MET A 1 7.30 -4.47 -20.00
N THR A 2 7.63 -3.34 -20.57
CA THR A 2 9.03 -2.92 -20.75
C THR A 2 9.59 -2.29 -19.49
N LYS A 3 10.91 -2.20 -19.39
CA LYS A 3 11.58 -1.51 -18.28
C LYS A 3 11.21 -0.03 -18.22
N ILE A 4 11.00 0.62 -19.38
CA ILE A 4 10.60 2.01 -19.46
C ILE A 4 9.20 2.21 -18.91
N GLU A 5 8.26 1.32 -19.24
CA GLU A 5 6.90 1.36 -18.72
C GLU A 5 6.86 1.16 -17.21
N ILE A 6 7.64 0.19 -16.72
CA ILE A 6 7.72 -0.09 -15.28
C ILE A 6 8.29 1.12 -14.53
N LYS A 7 9.35 1.73 -15.06
CA LYS A 7 9.95 2.92 -14.45
C LYS A 7 8.94 4.07 -14.35
N LYS A 8 8.19 4.30 -15.43
CA LYS A 8 7.18 5.36 -15.43
C LYS A 8 6.07 5.11 -14.41
N ILE A 9 5.63 3.87 -14.29
CA ILE A 9 4.62 3.47 -13.32
C ILE A 9 5.10 3.77 -11.90
N VAL A 10 6.32 3.38 -11.57
CA VAL A 10 6.90 3.64 -10.24
C VAL A 10 7.02 5.13 -9.99
N GLU A 11 7.52 5.89 -10.97
CA GLU A 11 7.64 7.35 -10.84
C GLU A 11 6.29 8.01 -10.59
N ASP A 12 5.24 7.55 -11.28
CA ASP A 12 3.88 8.08 -11.10
C ASP A 12 3.32 7.79 -9.72
N LEU A 13 3.81 6.75 -9.04
CA LEU A 13 3.36 6.39 -7.70
C LEU A 13 4.08 7.13 -6.58
N ILE A 14 5.26 7.67 -6.83
CA ILE A 14 6.06 8.31 -5.77
C ILE A 14 5.29 9.42 -5.07
N ASP A 15 4.70 10.33 -5.83
CA ASP A 15 3.93 11.44 -5.24
C ASP A 15 2.72 10.95 -4.45
N THR A 16 2.07 9.89 -4.93
CA THR A 16 0.94 9.29 -4.24
C THR A 16 1.36 8.67 -2.91
N PHE A 17 2.52 8.03 -2.86
CA PHE A 17 3.07 7.48 -1.62
C PHE A 17 3.43 8.57 -0.62
N LEU A 18 4.01 9.68 -1.09
CA LEU A 18 4.30 10.83 -0.25
C LEU A 18 3.03 11.41 0.35
N GLU A 19 1.99 11.57 -0.48
CA GLU A 19 0.68 12.05 -0.02
C GLU A 19 0.04 11.09 0.97
N ALA A 20 0.03 9.80 0.67
CA ALA A 20 -0.54 8.78 1.54
C ALA A 20 0.18 8.76 2.90
N GLY A 21 1.51 8.91 2.89
CA GLY A 21 2.30 9.00 4.11
C GLY A 21 1.93 10.22 4.94
N LYS A 22 1.76 11.36 4.31
CA LYS A 22 1.33 12.59 4.98
C LYS A 22 -0.04 12.39 5.64
N ILE A 23 -0.99 11.82 4.91
CA ILE A 23 -2.34 11.53 5.43
C ILE A 23 -2.26 10.56 6.61
N SER A 24 -1.41 9.52 6.53
CA SER A 24 -1.26 8.56 7.61
C SER A 24 -0.80 9.24 8.91
N LEU A 25 0.14 10.17 8.82
CA LEU A 25 0.64 10.90 9.97
C LEU A 25 -0.39 11.90 10.51
N GLU A 26 -1.14 12.57 9.62
CA GLU A 26 -2.20 13.49 10.02
C GLU A 26 -3.33 12.77 10.78
N LEU A 27 -3.80 11.64 10.25
CA LEU A 27 -4.84 10.85 10.91
C LEU A 27 -4.36 10.33 12.26
N ARG A 28 -3.11 9.88 12.35
CA ARG A 28 -2.54 9.44 13.61
C ARG A 28 -2.50 10.56 14.64
N SER A 29 -2.12 11.76 14.23
CA SER A 29 -2.05 12.92 15.14
C SER A 29 -3.41 13.35 15.67
N LYS A 30 -4.47 13.10 14.89
CA LYS A 30 -5.86 13.42 15.27
C LYS A 30 -6.53 12.33 16.13
N GLY A 31 -5.87 11.20 16.31
CA GLY A 31 -6.41 10.05 17.02
C GLY A 31 -7.07 9.04 16.09
N LEU A 32 -6.54 7.84 16.06
CA LEU A 32 -7.00 6.79 15.18
C LEU A 32 -8.23 6.07 15.73
N LYS A 33 -9.16 5.72 14.84
CA LYS A 33 -10.26 4.80 15.13
C LYS A 33 -9.77 3.39 14.80
N LYS A 34 -9.79 2.52 15.79
CA LYS A 34 -9.23 1.17 15.69
C LYS A 34 -10.32 0.12 15.73
N GLU A 35 -10.13 -0.94 14.95
CA GLU A 35 -10.99 -2.11 14.96
C GLU A 35 -10.12 -3.36 14.97
N ILE A 36 -10.66 -4.47 15.46
CA ILE A 36 -10.00 -5.77 15.40
C ILE A 36 -10.68 -6.58 14.30
N LYS A 37 -9.88 -7.03 13.32
CA LYS A 37 -10.40 -7.85 12.23
C LYS A 37 -10.73 -9.27 12.72
N SER A 38 -11.44 -10.04 11.90
CA SER A 38 -11.85 -11.41 12.21
C SER A 38 -10.66 -12.35 12.50
N ASP A 39 -9.48 -12.05 11.97
CA ASP A 39 -8.26 -12.81 12.22
C ASP A 39 -7.47 -12.31 13.44
N ASN A 40 -8.07 -11.47 14.28
CA ASN A 40 -7.49 -10.86 15.47
C ASN A 40 -6.36 -9.85 15.22
N THR A 41 -6.20 -9.39 13.97
CA THR A 41 -5.23 -8.34 13.66
C THR A 41 -5.89 -6.97 13.74
N PRO A 42 -5.16 -5.93 14.19
CA PRO A 42 -5.72 -4.58 14.27
C PRO A 42 -5.78 -3.92 12.90
N VAL A 43 -6.78 -3.05 12.71
CA VAL A 43 -6.87 -2.15 11.57
C VAL A 43 -7.33 -0.78 12.08
N SER A 44 -6.85 0.28 11.47
CA SER A 44 -7.26 1.64 11.80
C SER A 44 -7.85 2.34 10.58
N ASN A 45 -8.50 3.48 10.81
CA ASN A 45 -8.95 4.33 9.70
C ASN A 45 -7.77 4.82 8.84
N GLY A 46 -6.57 4.92 9.42
CA GLY A 46 -5.36 5.23 8.67
C GLY A 46 -5.01 4.16 7.64
N ASP A 47 -5.06 2.88 8.05
CA ASP A 47 -4.84 1.75 7.15
C ASP A 47 -5.82 1.80 5.96
N LEU A 48 -7.09 2.04 6.25
CA LEU A 48 -8.14 2.04 5.22
C LEU A 48 -8.00 3.23 4.27
N GLU A 49 -7.68 4.41 4.77
CA GLU A 49 -7.52 5.61 3.95
C GLU A 49 -6.28 5.52 3.05
N VAL A 50 -5.16 5.05 3.59
CA VAL A 50 -3.95 4.83 2.80
C VAL A 50 -4.21 3.81 1.70
N ASN A 51 -4.90 2.71 2.01
CA ASN A 51 -5.29 1.72 1.02
C ASN A 51 -6.09 2.36 -0.12
N LYS A 52 -7.08 3.17 0.22
CA LYS A 52 -7.93 3.84 -0.76
C LYS A 52 -7.14 4.75 -1.69
N ILE A 53 -6.25 5.56 -1.15
CA ILE A 53 -5.42 6.50 -1.92
C ILE A 53 -4.55 5.74 -2.92
N ILE A 54 -3.86 4.71 -2.47
CA ILE A 54 -2.92 3.95 -3.30
C ILE A 54 -3.65 3.13 -4.35
N THR A 55 -4.68 2.39 -3.95
CA THR A 55 -5.40 1.54 -4.89
C THR A 55 -6.12 2.36 -5.96
N ASN A 56 -6.68 3.52 -5.61
CA ASN A 56 -7.31 4.39 -6.60
C ASN A 56 -6.32 4.89 -7.65
N LYS A 57 -5.11 5.26 -7.23
CA LYS A 57 -4.07 5.68 -8.17
C LYS A 57 -3.61 4.54 -9.07
N ILE A 58 -3.38 3.37 -8.50
CA ILE A 58 -2.95 2.19 -9.25
C ILE A 58 -4.00 1.81 -10.29
N LYS A 59 -5.27 1.85 -9.96
CA LYS A 59 -6.37 1.58 -10.92
C LYS A 59 -6.37 2.56 -12.09
N LYS A 60 -5.96 3.79 -11.87
CA LYS A 60 -5.87 4.80 -12.93
C LYS A 60 -4.68 4.55 -13.86
N ILE A 61 -3.52 4.19 -13.32
CA ILE A 61 -2.31 4.04 -14.13
C ILE A 61 -2.17 2.64 -14.72
N THR A 62 -2.74 1.62 -14.09
CA THR A 62 -2.70 0.23 -14.58
C THR A 62 -4.07 -0.42 -14.44
N PRO A 63 -5.08 0.04 -15.22
CA PRO A 63 -6.47 -0.42 -15.02
C PRO A 63 -6.68 -1.91 -15.29
N LYS A 64 -5.78 -2.56 -16.01
CA LYS A 64 -5.90 -3.98 -16.36
C LYS A 64 -5.16 -4.91 -15.40
N ILE A 65 -4.39 -4.37 -14.47
CA ILE A 65 -3.62 -5.19 -13.52
C ILE A 65 -4.39 -5.30 -12.21
N PRO A 66 -4.77 -6.51 -11.78
CA PRO A 66 -5.48 -6.70 -10.52
C PRO A 66 -4.66 -6.26 -9.30
N ILE A 67 -5.35 -5.88 -8.25
CA ILE A 67 -4.73 -5.46 -7.00
C ILE A 67 -5.11 -6.45 -5.90
N ILE A 68 -4.10 -6.97 -5.20
CA ILE A 68 -4.28 -7.74 -3.98
C ILE A 68 -3.80 -6.86 -2.84
N SER A 69 -4.69 -6.52 -1.90
CA SER A 69 -4.35 -5.69 -0.76
C SER A 69 -4.79 -6.33 0.54
N GLU A 70 -4.02 -6.11 1.60
CA GLU A 70 -4.36 -6.54 2.96
C GLU A 70 -5.73 -6.03 3.39
N GLU A 71 -6.14 -4.84 2.93
CA GLU A 71 -7.37 -4.19 3.34
C GLU A 71 -8.49 -4.29 2.29
N THR A 72 -8.29 -5.13 1.26
CA THR A 72 -9.31 -5.39 0.23
C THR A 72 -9.53 -6.89 0.11
N PRO A 73 -10.55 -7.46 0.77
CA PRO A 73 -10.70 -8.91 0.87
C PRO A 73 -11.07 -9.63 -0.42
N ASP A 74 -11.62 -8.94 -1.40
CA ASP A 74 -12.27 -9.57 -2.55
C ASP A 74 -11.33 -10.18 -3.58
N ASN A 75 -10.02 -9.90 -3.49
CA ASN A 75 -9.06 -10.29 -4.53
C ASN A 75 -8.12 -11.41 -4.10
N LYS A 76 -8.42 -12.09 -3.00
CA LYS A 76 -7.43 -12.98 -2.36
C LYS A 76 -7.42 -14.42 -2.85
N SER A 77 -8.37 -14.82 -3.67
CA SER A 77 -8.59 -16.24 -3.93
C SER A 77 -8.11 -16.74 -5.27
N ASP A 78 -7.59 -15.87 -6.13
CA ASP A 78 -7.15 -16.30 -7.45
C ASP A 78 -5.66 -16.63 -7.45
N ASN A 79 -5.35 -17.92 -7.25
CA ASN A 79 -3.99 -18.42 -7.26
C ASN A 79 -3.36 -18.46 -8.65
N ASP A 80 -4.15 -18.16 -9.69
CA ASP A 80 -3.68 -18.21 -11.08
C ASP A 80 -3.25 -16.86 -11.64
N LEU A 81 -3.25 -15.82 -10.82
CA LEU A 81 -2.81 -14.50 -11.25
C LEU A 81 -1.33 -14.51 -11.59
N LYS A 82 -1.02 -14.09 -12.81
CA LYS A 82 0.36 -13.92 -13.28
C LYS A 82 0.84 -12.49 -13.09
N ASN A 83 -0.06 -11.53 -13.26
CA ASN A 83 0.23 -10.11 -13.16
C ASN A 83 -0.69 -9.52 -12.10
N PHE A 84 -0.11 -8.89 -11.09
CA PHE A 84 -0.90 -8.26 -10.04
C PHE A 84 -0.04 -7.30 -9.23
N TRP A 85 -0.72 -6.40 -8.54
CA TRP A 85 -0.13 -5.60 -7.49
C TRP A 85 -0.36 -6.26 -6.14
N LEU A 86 0.66 -6.25 -5.31
CA LEU A 86 0.55 -6.67 -3.92
C LEU A 86 0.75 -5.42 -3.06
N ILE A 87 -0.28 -5.05 -2.32
CA ILE A 87 -0.29 -3.81 -1.54
C ILE A 87 -0.42 -4.14 -0.06
N ASP A 88 0.47 -3.58 0.75
CA ASP A 88 0.29 -3.51 2.19
C ASP A 88 0.25 -2.03 2.54
N PRO A 89 -0.95 -1.46 2.76
CA PRO A 89 -1.09 -0.02 2.96
C PRO A 89 -0.36 0.49 4.20
N ILE A 90 -0.37 -0.27 5.27
CA ILE A 90 0.48 0.00 6.44
C ILE A 90 0.99 -1.33 6.96
N ASP A 91 2.27 -1.59 6.73
CA ASP A 91 3.00 -2.69 7.35
C ASP A 91 3.52 -2.21 8.70
N GLY A 92 3.25 -2.95 9.75
CA GLY A 92 3.51 -2.52 11.11
C GLY A 92 2.36 -1.72 11.70
N THR A 93 1.12 -2.19 11.54
CA THR A 93 -0.08 -1.52 12.05
C THR A 93 0.02 -1.30 13.57
N TYR A 94 0.58 -2.26 14.31
CA TYR A 94 0.79 -2.09 15.75
C TYR A 94 1.67 -0.87 16.04
N ASP A 95 2.79 -0.74 15.33
CA ASP A 95 3.71 0.39 15.52
C ASP A 95 3.04 1.70 15.11
N TYR A 96 2.29 1.68 14.02
CA TYR A 96 1.54 2.84 13.56
C TYR A 96 0.53 3.31 14.61
N ILE A 97 -0.28 2.40 15.14
CA ILE A 97 -1.29 2.72 16.14
C ILE A 97 -0.65 3.24 17.44
N ASN A 98 0.51 2.73 17.81
CA ASN A 98 1.19 3.09 19.04
C ASN A 98 2.19 4.24 18.91
N ASN A 99 2.08 5.04 17.86
CA ASN A 99 2.91 6.23 17.64
C ASN A 99 4.40 5.94 17.43
N LEU A 100 4.73 4.73 16.99
CA LEU A 100 6.11 4.37 16.69
C LEU A 100 6.46 4.71 15.25
N GLU A 101 7.74 4.73 14.93
CA GLU A 101 8.22 5.16 13.61
C GLU A 101 8.40 4.01 12.62
N GLU A 102 8.28 2.78 13.07
CA GLU A 102 8.67 1.59 12.31
C GLU A 102 7.54 1.04 11.43
N PHE A 103 6.71 1.88 10.85
CA PHE A 103 5.70 1.44 9.90
C PHE A 103 6.04 1.91 8.48
N THR A 104 5.59 1.15 7.49
CA THR A 104 5.86 1.45 6.08
C THR A 104 4.61 1.26 5.23
N ILE A 105 4.60 1.94 4.08
CA ILE A 105 3.60 1.79 3.03
C ILE A 105 4.29 1.05 1.89
N ASN A 106 3.69 -0.05 1.42
CA ASN A 106 4.37 -0.96 0.49
C ASN A 106 3.51 -1.30 -0.72
N ALA A 107 4.15 -1.32 -1.89
CA ALA A 107 3.54 -1.83 -3.11
C ALA A 107 4.57 -2.63 -3.89
N GLY A 108 4.17 -3.80 -4.37
CA GLY A 108 4.98 -4.63 -5.26
C GLY A 108 4.23 -4.93 -6.55
N LEU A 109 4.91 -4.84 -7.67
CA LEU A 109 4.34 -5.20 -8.97
C LEU A 109 4.94 -6.54 -9.41
N ILE A 110 4.05 -7.49 -9.68
CA ILE A 110 4.41 -8.84 -10.13
C ILE A 110 3.94 -8.98 -11.58
N ILE A 111 4.84 -9.35 -12.47
CA ILE A 111 4.55 -9.62 -13.87
C ILE A 111 5.12 -11.00 -14.21
N ASP A 112 4.31 -11.84 -14.85
CA ASP A 112 4.65 -13.23 -15.16
C ASP A 112 5.16 -13.98 -13.92
N ARG A 113 4.48 -13.76 -12.78
CA ARG A 113 4.78 -14.39 -11.47
C ARG A 113 6.16 -14.02 -10.93
N LYS A 114 6.75 -12.91 -11.40
CA LYS A 114 8.05 -12.42 -10.91
C LYS A 114 7.91 -10.98 -10.43
N PRO A 115 8.53 -10.63 -9.31
CA PRO A 115 8.55 -9.24 -8.87
C PRO A 115 9.41 -8.42 -9.82
N VAL A 116 8.85 -7.35 -10.35
CA VAL A 116 9.55 -6.47 -11.32
C VAL A 116 9.75 -5.06 -10.78
N ALA A 117 9.00 -4.66 -9.78
CA ALA A 117 9.15 -3.35 -9.14
C ALA A 117 8.61 -3.38 -7.72
N GLY A 118 9.12 -2.52 -6.90
CA GLY A 118 8.64 -2.33 -5.53
C GLY A 118 8.84 -0.89 -5.09
N LEU A 119 7.98 -0.45 -4.18
CA LEU A 119 8.05 0.88 -3.60
C LEU A 119 7.71 0.75 -2.12
N ILE A 120 8.62 1.24 -1.27
CA ILE A 120 8.48 1.20 0.18
C ILE A 120 8.72 2.62 0.69
N TYR A 121 7.76 3.13 1.47
CA TYR A 121 7.89 4.45 2.07
C TYR A 121 7.69 4.35 3.58
N ALA A 122 8.65 4.89 4.32
CA ALA A 122 8.59 5.00 5.78
C ALA A 122 8.27 6.45 6.14
N PRO A 123 6.98 6.81 6.32
CA PRO A 123 6.56 8.22 6.47
C PRO A 123 7.17 8.92 7.68
N ALA A 124 7.22 8.25 8.83
CA ALA A 124 7.75 8.87 10.05
C ALA A 124 9.25 9.13 9.96
N LYS A 125 9.95 8.38 9.09
CA LYS A 125 11.39 8.55 8.85
C LYS A 125 11.68 9.33 7.58
N LYS A 126 10.67 9.63 6.77
CA LYS A 126 10.78 10.33 5.48
C LYS A 126 11.76 9.64 4.52
N ARG A 127 11.70 8.31 4.45
CA ARG A 127 12.57 7.51 3.57
C ARG A 127 11.76 6.70 2.58
N MET A 128 12.15 6.80 1.31
CA MET A 128 11.54 6.07 0.20
C MET A 128 12.57 5.10 -0.40
N PHE A 129 12.10 3.89 -0.67
CA PHE A 129 12.94 2.83 -1.28
C PHE A 129 12.30 2.27 -2.53
#